data_60c4fa4057d3db8a1da0c87ae47cd0e0
#
_entry.id   60c4fa4057d3db8a1da0c87ae47cd0e0
#
_cell.length_a   1.000
_cell.length_b   1.000
_cell.length_c   1.000
_cell.angle_alpha   90.00
_cell.angle_beta   90.00
_cell.angle_gamma   90.00
#
_symmetry.space_group_name_H-M   'P 1'
#
loop_
_entity.id
_entity.type
_entity.pdbx_description
1 polymer ?
#
loop_
_entity_poly.entity_id
_entity_poly.type
_entity_poly.pdbx_seq_one_letter_code
_entity_poly.pdbx_strand_id
1 'polypeptide(L)'
;FAFAIWNTRTQQLFMARDRFGVKPCYYSLTRQGVRFASTSQALLAAGEVDDRIDPVALHHHLTLHAVVPAPRTLLHGLRKLRPGHSMTFTVKGERSLRRYWQLETARPDTPMSEWEWIEAIHEALRRAVARRRAIADVPVGILLSGGLDSSLLVALLAEAGGGDLLTFSVGFEDAPEEKGN
;
A
#
# COMPACT_ATOMS: atom_id res chain seq x y z
N PHE A 1 -3.49 4.65 -4.77
CA PHE A 1 -4.94 4.55 -5.04
C PHE A 1 -5.43 3.11 -4.93
N ALA A 2 -6.71 2.97 -4.53
CA ALA A 2 -7.51 1.78 -4.77
C ALA A 2 -8.92 2.27 -5.07
N PHE A 3 -9.54 1.73 -6.10
CA PHE A 3 -10.88 2.15 -6.50
C PHE A 3 -11.65 1.02 -7.17
N ALA A 4 -12.96 1.18 -7.22
CA ALA A 4 -13.88 0.33 -7.94
C ALA A 4 -14.85 1.18 -8.75
N ILE A 5 -15.16 0.74 -9.96
CA ILE A 5 -16.08 1.41 -10.89
C ILE A 5 -17.08 0.40 -11.40
N TRP A 6 -18.36 0.68 -11.23
CA TRP A 6 -19.42 -0.08 -11.85
C TRP A 6 -19.83 0.54 -13.18
N ASN A 7 -19.70 -0.22 -14.26
CA ASN A 7 -20.17 0.19 -15.58
C ASN A 7 -21.59 -0.34 -15.79
N THR A 8 -22.56 0.56 -15.76
CA THR A 8 -23.98 0.22 -15.90
C THR A 8 -24.37 -0.28 -17.29
N ARG A 9 -23.61 0.15 -18.33
CA ARG A 9 -23.89 -0.27 -19.73
C ARG A 9 -23.38 -1.69 -19.99
N THR A 10 -22.17 -2.02 -19.54
CA THR A 10 -21.56 -3.35 -19.75
C THR A 10 -21.83 -4.31 -18.61
N GLN A 11 -22.46 -3.83 -17.53
CA GLN A 11 -22.74 -4.60 -16.31
C GLN A 11 -21.46 -5.25 -15.77
N GLN A 12 -20.40 -4.47 -15.64
CA GLN A 12 -19.08 -4.93 -15.18
C GLN A 12 -18.59 -4.09 -14.00
N LEU A 13 -18.04 -4.76 -13.01
CA LEU A 13 -17.27 -4.13 -11.94
C LEU A 13 -15.80 -4.17 -12.30
N PHE A 14 -15.17 -2.99 -12.40
CA PHE A 14 -13.73 -2.82 -12.57
C PHE A 14 -13.13 -2.37 -11.26
N MET A 15 -12.07 -3.03 -10.83
CA MET A 15 -11.29 -2.67 -9.64
C MET A 15 -9.82 -2.51 -10.00
N ALA A 16 -9.13 -1.54 -9.40
CA ALA A 16 -7.70 -1.38 -9.58
C ALA A 16 -7.02 -0.98 -8.27
N ARG A 17 -5.77 -1.42 -8.11
CA ARG A 17 -4.92 -1.09 -6.97
C ARG A 17 -3.59 -0.53 -7.47
N ASP A 18 -3.08 0.50 -6.78
CA ASP A 18 -1.87 1.20 -7.16
C ASP A 18 -0.63 0.28 -7.29
N ARG A 19 0.42 0.81 -7.93
CA ARG A 19 1.65 0.10 -8.30
C ARG A 19 2.29 -0.65 -7.13
N PHE A 20 2.38 -0.02 -5.96
CA PHE A 20 3.02 -0.58 -4.76
C PHE A 20 2.02 -1.10 -3.72
N GLY A 21 0.70 -0.99 -3.99
CA GLY A 21 -0.35 -1.40 -3.05
C GLY A 21 -0.40 -0.57 -1.78
N VAL A 22 -0.05 0.72 -1.88
CA VAL A 22 -0.08 1.67 -0.75
C VAL A 22 -1.50 1.76 -0.18
N LYS A 23 -2.51 1.80 -1.06
CA LYS A 23 -3.90 1.76 -0.60
C LYS A 23 -4.41 0.33 -0.55
N PRO A 24 -5.10 -0.06 0.53
CA PRO A 24 -5.65 -1.40 0.66
C PRO A 24 -6.83 -1.60 -0.29
N CYS A 25 -6.96 -2.81 -0.81
CA CYS A 25 -8.10 -3.25 -1.62
C CYS A 25 -8.36 -4.72 -1.33
N TYR A 26 -9.34 -4.98 -0.48
CA TYR A 26 -9.77 -6.33 -0.12
C TYR A 26 -11.03 -6.69 -0.90
N TYR A 27 -11.20 -7.99 -1.16
CA TYR A 27 -12.43 -8.51 -1.74
C TYR A 27 -12.72 -9.92 -1.22
N SER A 28 -13.99 -10.28 -1.24
CA SER A 28 -14.48 -11.63 -1.00
C SER A 28 -15.44 -12.04 -2.11
N LEU A 29 -15.45 -13.34 -2.42
CA LEU A 29 -16.39 -13.92 -3.36
C LEU A 29 -17.48 -14.61 -2.55
N THR A 30 -18.72 -14.23 -2.76
CA THR A 30 -19.90 -14.81 -2.13
C THR A 30 -20.79 -15.50 -3.16
N ARG A 31 -21.81 -16.19 -2.72
CA ARG A 31 -22.81 -16.76 -3.64
C ARG A 31 -23.58 -15.71 -4.45
N GLN A 32 -23.68 -14.49 -3.92
CA GLN A 32 -24.40 -13.36 -4.54
C GLN A 32 -23.50 -12.49 -5.42
N GLY A 33 -22.20 -12.73 -5.44
CA GLY A 33 -21.25 -11.93 -6.23
C GLY A 33 -19.96 -11.58 -5.49
N VAL A 34 -19.39 -10.43 -5.81
CA VAL A 34 -18.16 -9.93 -5.19
C VAL A 34 -18.48 -8.78 -4.22
N ARG A 35 -17.87 -8.81 -3.06
CA ARG A 35 -17.83 -7.69 -2.11
C ARG A 35 -16.41 -7.17 -2.04
N PHE A 36 -16.25 -5.88 -1.88
CA PHE A 36 -14.93 -5.24 -1.76
C PHE A 36 -14.97 -4.11 -0.72
N ALA A 37 -13.82 -3.87 -0.10
CA ALA A 37 -13.65 -2.83 0.90
C ALA A 37 -12.18 -2.42 1.05
N SER A 38 -11.93 -1.32 1.73
CA SER A 38 -10.59 -0.90 2.14
C SER A 38 -10.08 -1.62 3.39
N THR A 39 -10.97 -2.28 4.16
CA THR A 39 -10.61 -3.03 5.37
C THR A 39 -11.19 -4.43 5.35
N SER A 40 -10.51 -5.39 5.98
CA SER A 40 -11.00 -6.75 6.17
C SER A 40 -12.20 -6.80 7.12
N GLN A 41 -12.22 -5.94 8.13
CA GLN A 41 -13.30 -5.83 9.11
C GLN A 41 -14.64 -5.49 8.46
N ALA A 42 -14.65 -4.58 7.49
CA ALA A 42 -15.88 -4.24 6.76
C ALA A 42 -16.46 -5.45 5.99
N LEU A 43 -15.60 -6.28 5.40
CA LEU A 43 -16.04 -7.49 4.69
C LEU A 43 -16.55 -8.56 5.66
N LEU A 44 -15.91 -8.72 6.81
CA LEU A 44 -16.36 -9.65 7.86
C LEU A 44 -17.72 -9.21 8.42
N ALA A 45 -17.89 -7.92 8.70
CA ALA A 45 -19.16 -7.38 9.18
C ALA A 45 -20.32 -7.55 8.18
N ALA A 46 -19.99 -7.60 6.87
CA ALA A 46 -21.01 -7.87 5.83
C ALA A 46 -21.47 -9.34 5.79
N GLY A 47 -20.81 -10.24 6.53
CA GLY A 47 -21.15 -11.66 6.63
C GLY A 47 -20.80 -12.49 5.38
N GLU A 48 -21.10 -13.79 5.43
CA GLU A 48 -20.86 -14.76 4.33
C GLU A 48 -19.38 -14.89 3.90
N VAL A 49 -18.46 -14.56 4.79
CA VAL A 49 -17.01 -14.72 4.55
C VAL A 49 -16.52 -15.94 5.33
N ASP A 50 -15.76 -16.79 4.66
CA ASP A 50 -15.03 -17.88 5.34
C ASP A 50 -13.91 -17.27 6.17
N ASP A 51 -14.11 -17.21 7.48
CA ASP A 51 -13.21 -16.61 8.47
C ASP A 51 -12.17 -17.59 9.03
N ARG A 52 -12.14 -18.84 8.55
CA ARG A 52 -11.12 -19.80 8.91
C ARG A 52 -9.73 -19.29 8.52
N ILE A 53 -8.74 -19.62 9.35
CA ILE A 53 -7.36 -19.25 9.07
C ILE A 53 -6.82 -20.01 7.87
N ASP A 54 -6.21 -19.31 6.92
CA ASP A 54 -5.44 -19.89 5.80
C ASP A 54 -4.07 -20.33 6.35
N PRO A 55 -3.74 -21.64 6.40
CA PRO A 55 -2.50 -22.10 7.01
C PRO A 55 -1.24 -21.62 6.26
N VAL A 56 -1.32 -21.43 4.95
CA VAL A 56 -0.22 -20.87 4.16
C VAL A 56 0.00 -19.39 4.50
N ALA A 57 -1.08 -18.64 4.67
CA ALA A 57 -0.99 -17.25 5.10
C ALA A 57 -0.47 -17.12 6.54
N LEU A 58 -0.86 -18.02 7.43
CA LEU A 58 -0.33 -18.09 8.78
C LEU A 58 1.18 -18.37 8.77
N HIS A 59 1.63 -19.31 7.95
CA HIS A 59 3.06 -19.55 7.76
C HIS A 59 3.81 -18.30 7.30
N HIS A 60 3.29 -17.58 6.30
CA HIS A 60 3.89 -16.32 5.86
C HIS A 60 3.92 -15.29 7.00
N HIS A 61 2.81 -15.15 7.73
CA HIS A 61 2.72 -14.21 8.85
C HIS A 61 3.80 -14.44 9.90
N LEU A 62 4.06 -15.71 10.25
CA LEU A 62 5.06 -16.08 11.23
C LEU A 62 6.50 -15.95 10.73
N THR A 63 6.73 -16.13 9.42
CA THR A 63 8.09 -16.16 8.84
C THR A 63 8.50 -14.84 8.16
N LEU A 64 7.56 -13.97 7.80
CA LEU A 64 7.80 -12.71 7.09
C LEU A 64 7.41 -11.50 7.93
N HIS A 65 7.70 -11.48 9.21
CA HIS A 65 7.41 -10.36 10.12
C HIS A 65 5.98 -9.82 9.97
N ALA A 66 4.99 -10.69 10.11
CA ALA A 66 3.57 -10.40 9.99
C ALA A 66 3.10 -10.00 8.56
N VAL A 67 3.96 -10.12 7.55
CA VAL A 67 3.59 -9.85 6.16
C VAL A 67 2.96 -11.07 5.53
N VAL A 68 1.72 -10.92 5.03
CA VAL A 68 1.06 -11.94 4.20
C VAL A 68 1.01 -11.43 2.77
N PRO A 69 1.75 -12.04 1.81
CA PRO A 69 1.76 -11.58 0.42
C PRO A 69 0.38 -11.68 -0.26
N ALA A 70 0.06 -10.68 -1.10
CA ALA A 70 -1.14 -10.74 -1.92
C ALA A 70 -1.09 -11.90 -2.93
N PRO A 71 -2.20 -12.57 -3.24
CA PRO A 71 -3.57 -12.19 -2.93
C PRO A 71 -4.08 -12.69 -1.57
N ARG A 72 -3.28 -13.39 -0.77
CA ARG A 72 -3.72 -13.99 0.48
C ARG A 72 -3.94 -12.94 1.57
N THR A 73 -4.82 -13.27 2.49
CA THR A 73 -4.94 -12.68 3.83
C THR A 73 -4.86 -13.81 4.85
N LEU A 74 -4.82 -13.52 6.12
CA LEU A 74 -4.91 -14.55 7.16
C LEU A 74 -6.21 -15.36 7.11
N LEU A 75 -7.26 -14.80 6.51
CA LEU A 75 -8.56 -15.44 6.42
C LEU A 75 -8.80 -16.06 5.05
N HIS A 76 -9.31 -17.29 5.04
CA HIS A 76 -9.46 -18.10 3.84
C HIS A 76 -10.41 -17.46 2.79
N GLY A 77 -11.47 -16.82 3.24
CA GLY A 77 -12.49 -16.19 2.37
C GLY A 77 -12.15 -14.78 1.90
N LEU A 78 -11.06 -14.18 2.38
CA LEU A 78 -10.64 -12.83 2.02
C LEU A 78 -9.43 -12.83 1.11
N ARG A 79 -9.41 -11.92 0.16
CA ARG A 79 -8.29 -11.71 -0.75
C ARG A 79 -7.91 -10.24 -0.82
N LYS A 80 -6.64 -9.98 -1.11
CA LYS A 80 -6.13 -8.65 -1.47
C LYS A 80 -5.96 -8.57 -2.98
N LEU A 81 -6.44 -7.52 -3.62
CA LEU A 81 -6.05 -7.25 -5.00
C LEU A 81 -4.54 -6.99 -5.02
N ARG A 82 -3.83 -7.64 -5.94
CA ARG A 82 -2.37 -7.52 -6.04
C ARG A 82 -1.97 -6.08 -6.42
N PRO A 83 -0.85 -5.55 -5.90
CA PRO A 83 -0.28 -4.30 -6.37
C PRO A 83 -0.05 -4.32 -7.89
N GLY A 84 -0.24 -3.18 -8.56
CA GLY A 84 -0.06 -3.06 -10.00
C GLY A 84 -1.04 -3.88 -10.85
N HIS A 85 -2.17 -4.30 -10.27
CA HIS A 85 -3.18 -5.09 -10.97
C HIS A 85 -4.54 -4.42 -10.98
N SER A 86 -5.29 -4.73 -12.01
CA SER A 86 -6.73 -4.49 -12.12
C SER A 86 -7.48 -5.83 -12.22
N MET A 87 -8.74 -5.83 -11.81
CA MET A 87 -9.63 -6.98 -11.89
C MET A 87 -11.00 -6.54 -12.39
N THR A 88 -11.55 -7.29 -13.30
CA THR A 88 -12.91 -7.09 -13.81
C THR A 88 -13.79 -8.28 -13.46
N PHE A 89 -15.00 -8.00 -13.03
CA PHE A 89 -16.04 -8.99 -12.80
C PHE A 89 -17.25 -8.70 -13.71
N THR A 90 -17.82 -9.74 -14.28
CA THR A 90 -19.09 -9.66 -15.03
C THR A 90 -20.25 -10.15 -14.17
N VAL A 91 -21.49 -9.80 -14.54
CA VAL A 91 -22.70 -10.35 -13.89
C VAL A 91 -22.83 -11.87 -14.05
N LYS A 92 -22.13 -12.47 -14.99
CA LYS A 92 -22.08 -13.92 -15.18
C LYS A 92 -21.10 -14.61 -14.21
N GLY A 93 -20.44 -13.85 -13.34
CA GLY A 93 -19.44 -14.38 -12.40
C GLY A 93 -18.04 -14.59 -12.99
N GLU A 94 -17.84 -14.23 -14.26
CA GLU A 94 -16.51 -14.28 -14.87
C GLU A 94 -15.61 -13.23 -14.26
N ARG A 95 -14.33 -13.57 -14.10
CA ARG A 95 -13.34 -12.64 -13.58
C ARG A 95 -12.09 -12.64 -14.45
N SER A 96 -11.53 -11.45 -14.67
CA SER A 96 -10.26 -11.26 -15.37
C SER A 96 -9.33 -10.43 -14.51
N LEU A 97 -8.13 -10.96 -14.26
CA LEU A 97 -7.05 -10.28 -13.53
C LEU A 97 -5.99 -9.86 -14.54
N ARG A 98 -5.69 -8.56 -14.57
CA ARG A 98 -4.67 -7.99 -15.46
C ARG A 98 -3.60 -7.27 -14.63
N ARG A 99 -2.33 -7.62 -14.85
CA ARG A 99 -1.19 -6.82 -14.38
C ARG A 99 -0.97 -5.67 -15.36
N TYR A 100 -1.11 -4.43 -14.87
CA TYR A 100 -0.85 -3.24 -15.68
C TYR A 100 0.52 -2.63 -15.41
N TRP A 101 1.18 -3.03 -14.32
CA TRP A 101 2.50 -2.54 -13.94
C TRP A 101 3.27 -3.59 -13.13
N GLN A 102 4.57 -3.62 -13.32
CA GLN A 102 5.53 -4.31 -12.45
C GLN A 102 6.77 -3.44 -12.30
N LEU A 103 7.50 -3.64 -11.22
CA LEU A 103 8.81 -3.02 -11.05
C LEU A 103 9.79 -3.71 -12.00
N GLU A 104 10.38 -2.89 -12.88
CA GLU A 104 11.47 -3.31 -13.75
C GLU A 104 12.75 -2.64 -13.25
N THR A 105 13.77 -3.46 -13.03
CA THR A 105 15.09 -2.98 -12.65
C THR A 105 15.98 -3.08 -13.86
N ALA A 106 16.36 -1.93 -14.41
CA ALA A 106 17.31 -1.84 -15.51
C ALA A 106 18.46 -0.91 -15.09
N ARG A 107 19.66 -1.23 -15.52
CA ARG A 107 20.76 -0.26 -15.47
C ARG A 107 20.59 0.71 -16.63
N PRO A 108 20.92 2.00 -16.44
CA PRO A 108 20.95 2.94 -17.56
C PRO A 108 21.94 2.48 -18.62
N ASP A 109 21.63 2.71 -19.88
CA ASP A 109 22.50 2.36 -21.01
C ASP A 109 23.84 3.13 -20.94
N THR A 110 23.77 4.37 -20.42
CA THR A 110 24.96 5.19 -20.13
C THR A 110 25.27 5.13 -18.63
N PRO A 111 26.48 4.74 -18.23
CA PRO A 111 26.86 4.75 -16.83
C PRO A 111 26.72 6.16 -16.24
N MET A 112 26.11 6.25 -15.09
CA MET A 112 25.98 7.49 -14.31
C MET A 112 27.06 7.51 -13.24
N SER A 113 27.66 8.68 -13.02
CA SER A 113 28.55 8.94 -11.88
C SER A 113 27.76 8.91 -10.56
N GLU A 114 28.46 8.78 -9.45
CA GLU A 114 27.85 8.83 -8.11
C GLU A 114 27.08 10.14 -7.90
N TRP A 115 27.64 11.26 -8.33
CA TRP A 115 27.00 12.57 -8.21
C TRP A 115 25.70 12.66 -9.00
N GLU A 116 25.67 12.18 -10.24
CA GLU A 116 24.47 12.15 -11.06
C GLU A 116 23.36 11.26 -10.43
N TRP A 117 23.75 10.14 -9.77
CA TRP A 117 22.81 9.33 -9.01
C TRP A 117 22.26 10.07 -7.80
N ILE A 118 23.09 10.76 -7.02
CA ILE A 118 22.66 11.55 -5.87
C ILE A 118 21.64 12.61 -6.30
N GLU A 119 21.96 13.38 -7.35
CA GLU A 119 21.07 14.40 -7.91
C GLU A 119 19.73 13.81 -8.36
N ALA A 120 19.77 12.72 -9.12
CA ALA A 120 18.56 12.06 -9.64
C ALA A 120 17.66 11.52 -8.51
N ILE A 121 18.26 10.91 -7.48
CA ILE A 121 17.53 10.40 -6.31
C ILE A 121 16.94 11.56 -5.51
N HIS A 122 17.73 12.60 -5.23
CA HIS A 122 17.28 13.79 -4.50
C HIS A 122 16.08 14.45 -5.19
N GLU A 123 16.15 14.68 -6.49
CA GLU A 123 15.08 15.27 -7.26
C GLU A 123 13.83 14.36 -7.32
N ALA A 124 14.00 13.04 -7.41
CA ALA A 124 12.89 12.09 -7.36
C ALA A 124 12.17 12.13 -6.00
N LEU A 125 12.93 12.23 -4.90
CA LEU A 125 12.39 12.35 -3.54
C LEU A 125 11.67 13.68 -3.34
N ARG A 126 12.26 14.81 -3.78
CA ARG A 126 11.61 16.14 -3.74
C ARG A 126 10.26 16.10 -4.44
N ARG A 127 10.21 15.59 -5.67
CA ARG A 127 8.94 15.43 -6.43
C ARG A 127 7.94 14.53 -5.71
N ALA A 128 8.41 13.45 -5.08
CA ALA A 128 7.56 12.53 -4.34
C ALA A 128 6.93 13.19 -3.10
N VAL A 129 7.71 13.96 -2.35
CA VAL A 129 7.24 14.72 -1.18
C VAL A 129 6.27 15.83 -1.61
N ALA A 130 6.66 16.64 -2.59
CA ALA A 130 5.82 17.73 -3.09
C ALA A 130 4.45 17.23 -3.58
N ARG A 131 4.42 16.12 -4.30
CA ARG A 131 3.18 15.50 -4.78
C ARG A 131 2.28 15.05 -3.63
N ARG A 132 2.83 14.41 -2.59
CA ARG A 132 2.03 13.95 -1.44
C ARG A 132 1.46 15.12 -0.65
N ARG A 133 2.22 16.18 -0.50
CA ARG A 133 1.75 17.40 0.13
C ARG A 133 0.62 18.05 -0.66
N ALA A 134 0.79 18.18 -2.00
CA ALA A 134 -0.17 18.86 -2.87
C ALA A 134 -1.54 18.17 -2.94
N ILE A 135 -1.61 16.85 -2.72
CA ILE A 135 -2.88 16.10 -2.76
C ILE A 135 -3.53 15.94 -1.38
N ALA A 136 -2.88 16.41 -0.31
CA ALA A 136 -3.45 16.37 1.03
C ALA A 136 -4.37 17.57 1.25
N ASP A 137 -5.57 17.30 1.70
CA ASP A 137 -6.60 18.29 2.09
C ASP A 137 -6.63 18.55 3.61
N VAL A 138 -5.68 17.94 4.32
CA VAL A 138 -5.47 18.08 5.78
C VAL A 138 -3.99 18.30 6.08
N PRO A 139 -3.62 18.79 7.27
CA PRO A 139 -2.22 18.92 7.68
C PRO A 139 -1.47 17.61 7.56
N VAL A 140 -0.25 17.66 6.98
CA VAL A 140 0.61 16.49 6.78
C VAL A 140 1.62 16.43 7.90
N GLY A 141 1.64 15.31 8.62
CA GLY A 141 2.67 15.00 9.61
C GLY A 141 3.62 13.90 9.14
N ILE A 142 4.81 13.85 9.72
CA ILE A 142 5.83 12.85 9.42
C ILE A 142 6.14 12.03 10.66
N LEU A 143 6.18 10.71 10.50
CA LEU A 143 6.72 9.81 11.51
C LEU A 143 8.26 9.91 11.48
N LEU A 144 8.84 10.40 12.57
CA LEU A 144 10.28 10.63 12.72
C LEU A 144 10.85 9.59 13.68
N SER A 145 11.55 8.60 13.14
CA SER A 145 12.19 7.53 13.93
C SER A 145 13.62 7.86 14.36
N GLY A 146 14.16 9.03 13.96
CA GLY A 146 15.57 9.38 14.17
C GLY A 146 16.53 8.74 13.14
N GLY A 147 16.04 7.89 12.24
CA GLY A 147 16.82 7.32 11.15
C GLY A 147 17.03 8.28 9.98
N LEU A 148 17.97 7.94 9.09
CA LEU A 148 18.35 8.76 7.93
C LEU A 148 17.14 9.04 7.03
N ASP A 149 16.36 8.02 6.68
CA ASP A 149 15.23 8.14 5.74
C ASP A 149 14.15 9.10 6.25
N SER A 150 13.75 8.94 7.51
CA SER A 150 12.74 9.80 8.11
C SER A 150 13.21 11.24 8.26
N SER A 151 14.49 11.44 8.63
CA SER A 151 15.09 12.77 8.75
C SER A 151 15.20 13.47 7.39
N LEU A 152 15.57 12.73 6.33
CA LEU A 152 15.58 13.25 4.96
C LEU A 152 14.19 13.70 4.50
N LEU A 153 13.15 12.93 4.82
CA LEU A 153 11.76 13.33 4.47
C LEU A 153 11.34 14.62 5.18
N VAL A 154 11.74 14.81 6.45
CA VAL A 154 11.49 16.06 7.20
C VAL A 154 12.19 17.22 6.52
N ALA A 155 13.49 17.08 6.16
CA ALA A 155 14.25 18.12 5.48
C ALA A 155 13.62 18.50 4.14
N LEU A 156 13.27 17.52 3.31
CA LEU A 156 12.64 17.76 2.00
C LEU A 156 11.25 18.41 2.11
N LEU A 157 10.49 18.11 3.15
CA LEU A 157 9.21 18.76 3.38
C LEU A 157 9.40 20.20 3.87
N ALA A 158 10.43 20.48 4.67
CA ALA A 158 10.82 21.83 5.09
C ALA A 158 11.22 22.69 3.89
N GLU A 159 12.07 22.16 3.01
CA GLU A 159 12.48 22.83 1.76
C GLU A 159 11.30 23.14 0.83
N ALA A 160 10.30 22.28 0.80
CA ALA A 160 9.09 22.50 0.00
C ALA A 160 8.21 23.66 0.52
N GLY A 161 8.65 24.42 1.52
CA GLY A 161 7.97 25.59 2.05
C GLY A 161 6.71 25.22 2.85
N GLY A 162 6.75 24.14 3.59
CA GLY A 162 5.72 23.78 4.55
C GLY A 162 5.73 24.80 5.70
N GLY A 163 4.56 25.30 6.08
CA GLY A 163 4.39 26.01 7.35
C GLY A 163 4.80 25.13 8.55
N ASP A 164 4.07 25.16 9.65
CA ASP A 164 4.36 24.32 10.82
C ASP A 164 4.43 22.83 10.43
N LEU A 165 5.62 22.27 10.51
CA LEU A 165 5.88 20.85 10.28
C LEU A 165 5.51 20.06 11.54
N LEU A 166 4.57 19.14 11.40
CA LEU A 166 4.23 18.22 12.47
C LEU A 166 5.08 16.94 12.33
N THR A 167 5.85 16.64 13.36
CA THR A 167 6.59 15.37 13.45
C THR A 167 6.09 14.56 14.64
N PHE A 168 6.05 13.24 14.49
CA PHE A 168 5.63 12.32 15.52
C PHE A 168 6.70 11.26 15.72
N SER A 169 7.10 11.05 16.97
CA SER A 169 8.06 10.01 17.35
C SER A 169 7.43 9.10 18.39
N VAL A 170 7.79 7.83 18.36
CA VAL A 170 7.41 6.85 19.38
C VAL A 170 8.66 6.57 20.21
N GLY A 171 8.57 6.82 21.51
CA GLY A 171 9.58 6.43 22.49
C GLY A 171 9.09 5.23 23.31
N PHE A 172 10.01 4.45 23.79
CA PHE A 172 9.75 3.34 24.71
C PHE A 172 10.43 3.64 26.05
N GLU A 173 9.76 3.30 27.14
CA GLU A 173 10.39 3.36 28.47
C GLU A 173 11.46 2.29 28.58
N ASP A 174 12.55 2.62 29.27
CA ASP A 174 13.61 1.64 29.57
C ASP A 174 13.05 0.51 30.46
N ALA A 175 13.24 -0.73 30.03
CA ALA A 175 12.98 -1.90 30.86
C ALA A 175 14.28 -2.35 31.55
N PRO A 176 14.22 -3.08 32.68
CA PRO A 176 15.42 -3.50 33.40
C PRO A 176 16.47 -4.25 32.57
N GLU A 177 16.03 -4.91 31.49
CA GLU A 177 16.87 -5.72 30.61
C GLU A 177 17.04 -5.12 29.20
N GLU A 178 16.30 -4.09 28.86
CA GLU A 178 16.35 -3.42 27.54
C GLU A 178 16.31 -1.90 27.70
N LYS A 179 17.24 -1.20 27.04
CA LYS A 179 17.19 0.26 26.95
C LYS A 179 16.22 0.66 25.85
N GLY A 180 15.24 1.49 26.19
CA GLY A 180 14.38 2.14 25.23
C GLY A 180 15.17 3.15 24.38
N ASN A 181 14.84 3.27 23.11
CA ASN A 181 15.41 4.27 22.19
C ASN A 181 14.43 5.43 21.99
#